data_4b505b681c9d1821c81e1b336403294c
#
_entry.id   4b505b681c9d1821c81e1b336403294c
#
_cell.length_a   1.000
_cell.length_b   1.000
_cell.length_c   1.000
_cell.angle_alpha   90.00
_cell.angle_beta   90.00
_cell.angle_gamma   90.00
#
_symmetry.space_group_name_H-M   'P 1'
#
loop_
_entity.id
_entity.type
_entity.pdbx_description
1 polymer ?
#
loop_
_entity_poly.entity_id
_entity_poly.type
_entity_poly.pdbx_seq_one_letter_code
_entity_poly.pdbx_strand_id
1 'polypeptide(L)'
;MLSLGDIRLTSLNGGNFRLDGGAMHGVVPKTLWSKLVSCDALNRCEYSTTCLLVETAGRRVLIETGNGDKFNPKLKDIYGIDHDRAIGAALAEAGVSTDDIDTVVMSHLHFDHSGGTTRRTASGAFEPVFRRARHVVQRREWEDATHPHERNRASYLQENIGPLAEAGLLQPVDGEAEIAPGVRVVPTPGHTAGHQSVLLGPPDGPKALFLGDVVPTAVHVRLPWVMAYDLDPARTVETKRSLFARALAEDWLLVWGHDKDHVAGRLGIDKDGNPVVRELVNL
;
A
#
# COMPACT_ATOMS: atom_id res chain seq x y z
N MET A 1 5.32 -16.26 5.92
CA MET A 1 5.67 -16.56 4.52
C MET A 1 4.58 -17.43 3.90
N LEU A 2 4.07 -17.05 2.74
CA LEU A 2 3.02 -17.77 1.99
C LEU A 2 3.53 -18.12 0.58
N SER A 3 3.10 -19.26 0.02
CA SER A 3 3.40 -19.66 -1.35
C SER A 3 2.14 -19.70 -2.21
N LEU A 4 2.23 -19.13 -3.42
CA LEU A 4 1.22 -19.18 -4.47
C LEU A 4 1.85 -19.88 -5.70
N GLY A 5 1.85 -21.21 -5.70
CA GLY A 5 2.68 -21.98 -6.63
C GLY A 5 4.16 -21.71 -6.36
N ASP A 6 4.89 -21.29 -7.40
CA ASP A 6 6.33 -20.98 -7.31
C ASP A 6 6.63 -19.54 -6.79
N ILE A 7 5.61 -18.77 -6.49
CA ILE A 7 5.75 -17.40 -5.97
C ILE A 7 5.75 -17.44 -4.44
N ARG A 8 6.75 -16.83 -3.82
CA ARG A 8 6.82 -16.67 -2.36
C ARG A 8 6.52 -15.24 -1.95
N LEU A 9 5.66 -15.09 -0.95
CA LEU A 9 5.27 -13.81 -0.36
C LEU A 9 5.73 -13.74 1.09
N THR A 10 6.42 -12.68 1.44
CA THR A 10 6.80 -12.36 2.83
C THR A 10 6.29 -10.98 3.15
N SER A 11 5.47 -10.86 4.19
CA SER A 11 5.02 -9.56 4.67
C SER A 11 6.10 -8.90 5.50
N LEU A 12 6.32 -7.61 5.26
CA LEU A 12 7.28 -6.77 5.95
C LEU A 12 6.53 -5.57 6.53
N ASN A 13 6.95 -5.10 7.70
CA ASN A 13 6.42 -3.87 8.27
C ASN A 13 7.36 -2.70 7.89
N GLY A 14 6.88 -1.79 7.06
CA GLY A 14 7.59 -0.58 6.61
C GLY A 14 7.47 0.61 7.58
N GLY A 15 6.96 0.39 8.79
CA GLY A 15 6.76 1.38 9.84
C GLY A 15 5.31 1.47 10.33
N ASN A 16 5.13 1.97 11.54
CA ASN A 16 3.81 2.27 12.09
C ASN A 16 3.58 3.78 12.11
N PHE A 17 2.33 4.18 12.04
CA PHE A 17 1.94 5.58 12.09
C PHE A 17 0.51 5.75 12.60
N ARG A 18 0.07 6.98 12.80
CA ARG A 18 -1.27 7.29 13.31
C ARG A 18 -1.96 8.33 12.45
N LEU A 19 -3.21 8.06 12.13
CA LEU A 19 -4.08 8.95 11.37
C LEU A 19 -5.38 9.22 12.12
N ASP A 20 -5.98 10.38 11.85
CA ASP A 20 -7.29 10.72 12.42
C ASP A 20 -8.35 9.71 12.02
N GLY A 21 -9.06 9.15 13.00
CA GLY A 21 -10.07 8.12 12.78
C GLY A 21 -11.27 8.62 11.97
N GLY A 22 -11.61 9.91 12.04
CA GLY A 22 -12.65 10.48 11.19
C GLY A 22 -12.21 10.53 9.73
N ALA A 23 -10.97 10.90 9.46
CA ALA A 23 -10.42 10.92 8.11
C ALA A 23 -10.31 9.50 7.52
N MET A 24 -9.89 8.52 8.31
CA MET A 24 -9.79 7.13 7.86
C MET A 24 -11.15 6.46 7.58
N HIS A 25 -12.21 6.87 8.30
CA HIS A 25 -13.53 6.27 8.12
C HIS A 25 -14.53 7.16 7.36
N GLY A 26 -14.10 8.34 6.91
CA GLY A 26 -14.86 9.25 6.04
C GLY A 26 -16.22 9.61 6.62
N VAL A 27 -17.28 9.29 5.86
CA VAL A 27 -18.67 9.61 6.25
C VAL A 27 -19.27 8.64 7.26
N VAL A 28 -18.57 7.57 7.65
CA VAL A 28 -19.08 6.60 8.63
C VAL A 28 -19.09 7.26 10.01
N PRO A 29 -20.24 7.26 10.73
CA PRO A 29 -20.31 7.85 12.05
C PRO A 29 -19.36 7.22 13.06
N LYS A 30 -18.69 8.06 13.88
CA LYS A 30 -17.78 7.59 14.92
C LYS A 30 -18.39 6.54 15.85
N THR A 31 -19.67 6.67 16.17
CA THR A 31 -20.43 5.70 17.00
C THR A 31 -20.51 4.28 16.40
N LEU A 32 -20.19 4.14 15.11
CA LEU A 32 -20.14 2.84 14.43
C LEU A 32 -18.69 2.34 14.33
N TRP A 33 -17.78 3.13 13.76
CA TRP A 33 -16.42 2.65 13.51
C TRP A 33 -15.57 2.52 14.81
N SER A 34 -15.79 3.35 15.83
CA SER A 34 -15.06 3.26 17.09
C SER A 34 -15.33 1.99 17.91
N LYS A 35 -16.32 1.19 17.51
CA LYS A 35 -16.54 -0.15 18.07
C LYS A 35 -15.57 -1.20 17.51
N LEU A 36 -14.91 -0.89 16.40
CA LEU A 36 -14.04 -1.80 15.66
C LEU A 36 -12.58 -1.37 15.71
N VAL A 37 -12.33 -0.07 15.86
CA VAL A 37 -10.97 0.52 15.84
C VAL A 37 -10.81 1.45 17.03
N SER A 38 -9.74 1.26 17.80
CA SER A 38 -9.39 2.13 18.93
C SER A 38 -8.44 3.25 18.48
N CYS A 39 -8.62 4.44 19.07
CA CYS A 39 -7.79 5.61 18.82
C CYS A 39 -7.35 6.26 20.13
N ASP A 40 -6.29 7.07 20.07
CA ASP A 40 -5.81 7.85 21.21
C ASP A 40 -6.73 9.06 21.55
N ALA A 41 -6.35 9.82 22.56
CA ALA A 41 -7.11 10.99 23.01
C ALA A 41 -7.22 12.10 21.94
N LEU A 42 -6.35 12.11 20.95
CA LEU A 42 -6.37 13.03 19.80
C LEU A 42 -7.16 12.45 18.61
N ASN A 43 -7.92 11.36 18.82
CA ASN A 43 -8.65 10.63 17.79
C ASN A 43 -7.76 9.99 16.72
N ARG A 44 -6.46 9.77 17.00
CA ARG A 44 -5.54 9.12 16.07
C ARG A 44 -5.56 7.61 16.29
N CYS A 45 -5.96 6.86 15.28
CA CYS A 45 -5.90 5.41 15.27
C CYS A 45 -4.53 4.96 14.72
N GLU A 46 -4.04 3.84 15.19
CA GLU A 46 -2.75 3.29 14.79
C GLU A 46 -2.89 2.38 13.57
N TYR A 47 -1.97 2.53 12.62
CA TYR A 47 -1.87 1.77 11.38
C TYR A 47 -0.45 1.30 11.15
N SER A 48 -0.29 0.22 10.39
CA SER A 48 0.99 -0.24 9.86
C SER A 48 1.12 0.16 8.39
N THR A 49 2.35 0.13 7.87
CA THR A 49 2.59 0.13 6.43
C THR A 49 3.08 -1.25 6.03
N THR A 50 2.15 -2.08 5.56
CA THR A 50 2.47 -3.41 5.06
C THR A 50 3.17 -3.30 3.71
N CYS A 51 4.38 -3.86 3.63
CA CYS A 51 5.09 -4.06 2.38
C CYS A 51 5.17 -5.56 2.09
N LEU A 52 5.21 -5.95 0.82
CA LEU A 52 5.38 -7.35 0.44
C LEU A 52 6.69 -7.55 -0.31
N LEU A 53 7.53 -8.46 0.16
CA LEU A 53 8.60 -9.03 -0.63
C LEU A 53 8.04 -10.24 -1.40
N VAL A 54 8.14 -10.17 -2.71
CA VAL A 54 7.70 -11.20 -3.66
C VAL A 54 8.92 -11.79 -4.35
N GLU A 55 9.12 -13.09 -4.20
CA GLU A 55 10.17 -13.82 -4.91
C GLU A 55 9.54 -14.71 -5.98
N THR A 56 9.91 -14.50 -7.25
CA THR A 56 9.36 -15.21 -8.40
C THR A 56 10.39 -15.33 -9.52
N ALA A 57 10.56 -16.50 -10.10
CA ALA A 57 11.45 -16.77 -11.24
C ALA A 57 12.86 -16.15 -11.08
N GLY A 58 13.45 -16.24 -9.87
CA GLY A 58 14.77 -15.70 -9.56
C GLY A 58 14.82 -14.18 -9.42
N ARG A 59 13.69 -13.47 -9.37
CA ARG A 59 13.56 -12.03 -9.16
C ARG A 59 12.96 -11.72 -7.81
N ARG A 60 13.31 -10.54 -7.28
CA ARG A 60 12.73 -9.97 -6.06
C ARG A 60 12.01 -8.66 -6.37
N VAL A 61 10.72 -8.68 -6.12
CA VAL A 61 9.84 -7.52 -6.27
C VAL A 61 9.41 -7.07 -4.89
N LEU A 62 9.62 -5.80 -4.56
CA LEU A 62 9.10 -5.19 -3.34
C LEU A 62 7.84 -4.38 -3.68
N ILE A 63 6.74 -4.67 -3.02
CA ILE A 63 5.51 -3.89 -3.11
C ILE A 63 5.46 -2.97 -1.90
N GLU A 64 5.37 -1.66 -2.12
CA GLU A 64 5.43 -0.56 -1.16
C GLU A 64 6.78 -0.42 -0.44
N THR A 65 7.00 0.76 0.14
CA THR A 65 8.23 1.08 0.87
C THR A 65 8.00 1.70 2.25
N GLY A 66 6.73 1.87 2.64
CA GLY A 66 6.37 2.40 3.94
C GLY A 66 6.68 3.88 4.14
N ASN A 67 6.66 4.31 5.40
CA ASN A 67 6.83 5.71 5.81
C ASN A 67 8.24 6.28 5.55
N GLY A 68 9.27 5.42 5.53
CA GLY A 68 10.66 5.87 5.53
C GLY A 68 11.07 6.54 6.86
N ASP A 69 12.21 7.24 6.83
CA ASP A 69 12.89 7.80 8.01
C ASP A 69 13.16 9.32 7.92
N LYS A 70 12.55 10.03 6.96
CA LYS A 70 12.91 11.41 6.61
C LYS A 70 12.05 12.49 7.26
N PHE A 71 11.03 12.14 8.01
CA PHE A 71 10.11 13.10 8.61
C PHE A 71 10.81 14.04 9.59
N ASN A 72 10.48 15.32 9.52
CA ASN A 72 10.88 16.27 10.53
C ASN A 72 10.15 16.01 11.86
N PRO A 73 10.67 16.52 13.02
CA PRO A 73 10.08 16.25 14.34
C PRO A 73 8.59 16.61 14.45
N LYS A 74 8.14 17.67 13.78
CA LYS A 74 6.74 18.11 13.80
C LYS A 74 5.82 17.09 13.12
N LEU A 75 6.17 16.63 11.92
CA LEU A 75 5.37 15.65 11.20
C LEU A 75 5.44 14.27 11.86
N LYS A 76 6.62 13.92 12.42
CA LYS A 76 6.78 12.70 13.22
C LYS A 76 5.80 12.68 14.41
N ASP A 77 5.64 13.79 15.12
CA ASP A 77 4.69 13.92 16.24
C ASP A 77 3.23 13.87 15.75
N ILE A 78 2.90 14.61 14.70
CA ILE A 78 1.54 14.64 14.14
C ILE A 78 1.07 13.24 13.74
N TYR A 79 1.91 12.50 13.01
CA TYR A 79 1.58 11.18 12.48
C TYR A 79 2.03 10.03 13.40
N GLY A 80 2.65 10.30 14.54
CA GLY A 80 3.13 9.26 15.46
C GLY A 80 4.03 8.23 14.77
N ILE A 81 4.89 8.69 13.84
CA ILE A 81 5.71 7.79 13.01
C ILE A 81 6.86 7.20 13.82
N ASP A 82 7.01 5.90 13.71
CA ASP A 82 8.14 5.14 14.22
C ASP A 82 9.21 4.98 13.13
N HIS A 83 10.33 5.71 13.27
CA HIS A 83 11.44 5.65 12.32
C HIS A 83 12.34 4.43 12.49
N ASP A 84 12.20 3.67 13.59
CA ASP A 84 13.06 2.52 13.87
C ASP A 84 12.71 1.29 13.00
N ARG A 85 11.59 1.37 12.27
CA ARG A 85 11.08 0.32 11.39
C ARG A 85 11.00 0.71 9.92
N ALA A 86 12.01 1.46 9.41
CA ALA A 86 12.09 1.71 7.98
C ALA A 86 12.28 0.41 7.19
N ILE A 87 11.81 0.38 5.94
CA ILE A 87 11.79 -0.82 5.08
C ILE A 87 13.15 -1.51 4.95
N GLY A 88 14.25 -0.75 4.97
CA GLY A 88 15.60 -1.32 4.93
C GLY A 88 15.93 -2.24 6.11
N ALA A 89 15.44 -1.91 7.30
CA ALA A 89 15.59 -2.77 8.49
C ALA A 89 14.75 -4.04 8.35
N ALA A 90 13.49 -3.93 7.90
CA ALA A 90 12.62 -5.08 7.69
C ALA A 90 13.16 -6.04 6.62
N LEU A 91 13.74 -5.53 5.55
CA LEU A 91 14.44 -6.33 4.53
C LEU A 91 15.66 -7.05 5.13
N ALA A 92 16.47 -6.35 5.93
CA ALA A 92 17.64 -6.95 6.57
C ALA A 92 17.26 -8.08 7.55
N GLU A 93 16.17 -7.92 8.31
CA GLU A 93 15.59 -8.98 9.16
C GLU A 93 15.15 -10.21 8.32
N ALA A 94 14.69 -9.99 7.09
CA ALA A 94 14.38 -11.05 6.14
C ALA A 94 15.61 -11.60 5.39
N GLY A 95 16.82 -11.13 5.72
CA GLY A 95 18.07 -11.56 5.06
C GLY A 95 18.26 -11.03 3.64
N VAL A 96 17.59 -9.93 3.29
CA VAL A 96 17.60 -9.32 1.95
C VAL A 96 18.20 -7.91 2.01
N SER A 97 19.12 -7.61 1.11
CA SER A 97 19.67 -6.26 0.94
C SER A 97 18.76 -5.43 0.01
N THR A 98 18.78 -4.12 0.16
CA THR A 98 18.09 -3.21 -0.78
C THR A 98 18.66 -3.33 -2.21
N ASP A 99 19.93 -3.73 -2.36
CA ASP A 99 20.58 -3.97 -3.66
C ASP A 99 20.13 -5.31 -4.33
N ASP A 100 19.46 -6.18 -3.58
CA ASP A 100 18.91 -7.44 -4.08
C ASP A 100 17.50 -7.28 -4.69
N ILE A 101 16.90 -6.10 -4.59
CA ILE A 101 15.58 -5.80 -5.14
C ILE A 101 15.70 -5.39 -6.60
N ASP A 102 15.00 -6.11 -7.48
CA ASP A 102 14.99 -5.84 -8.93
C ASP A 102 13.93 -4.81 -9.33
N THR A 103 12.82 -4.78 -8.59
CA THR A 103 11.69 -3.91 -8.89
C THR A 103 10.99 -3.50 -7.58
N VAL A 104 10.67 -2.22 -7.47
CA VAL A 104 9.75 -1.67 -6.47
C VAL A 104 8.45 -1.32 -7.19
N VAL A 105 7.31 -1.79 -6.66
CA VAL A 105 5.98 -1.46 -7.17
C VAL A 105 5.26 -0.65 -6.10
N MET A 106 4.78 0.52 -6.44
CA MET A 106 4.00 1.37 -5.53
C MET A 106 2.54 1.39 -5.98
N SER A 107 1.61 1.21 -5.04
CA SER A 107 0.18 1.34 -5.35
C SER A 107 -0.15 2.77 -5.78
N HIS A 108 0.43 3.73 -5.09
CA HIS A 108 0.39 5.16 -5.36
C HIS A 108 1.56 5.86 -4.66
N LEU A 109 1.67 7.19 -4.76
CA LEU A 109 2.86 7.93 -4.33
C LEU A 109 2.67 8.78 -3.07
N HIS A 110 1.65 8.50 -2.24
CA HIS A 110 1.55 9.13 -0.93
C HIS A 110 2.74 8.75 -0.04
N PHE A 111 3.02 9.57 0.96
CA PHE A 111 4.24 9.50 1.77
C PHE A 111 4.42 8.17 2.51
N ASP A 112 3.34 7.54 2.91
CA ASP A 112 3.30 6.29 3.68
C ASP A 112 3.45 5.03 2.80
N HIS A 113 3.44 5.20 1.48
CA HIS A 113 3.74 4.16 0.49
C HIS A 113 5.11 4.36 -0.16
N SER A 114 5.46 5.62 -0.44
CA SER A 114 6.71 5.98 -1.14
C SER A 114 7.83 6.45 -0.21
N GLY A 115 7.60 6.53 1.10
CA GLY A 115 8.54 7.12 2.06
C GLY A 115 9.92 6.47 2.12
N GLY A 116 9.98 5.14 1.95
CA GLY A 116 11.24 4.39 1.96
C GLY A 116 11.95 4.29 0.62
N THR A 117 11.43 4.89 -0.46
CA THR A 117 12.10 4.89 -1.78
C THR A 117 13.42 5.64 -1.79
N THR A 118 13.53 6.65 -0.93
CA THR A 118 14.72 7.51 -0.80
C THR A 118 15.13 7.66 0.66
N ARG A 119 16.38 8.06 0.86
CA ARG A 119 16.94 8.41 2.17
C ARG A 119 17.65 9.75 2.13
N ARG A 120 17.85 10.37 3.29
CA ARG A 120 18.67 11.57 3.43
C ARG A 120 20.13 11.19 3.58
N THR A 121 21.01 11.82 2.78
CA THR A 121 22.47 11.66 2.90
C THR A 121 23.03 12.51 4.05
N ALA A 122 24.29 12.28 4.42
CA ALA A 122 25.00 13.10 5.40
C ALA A 122 25.13 14.58 4.98
N SER A 123 25.13 14.88 3.67
CA SER A 123 25.11 16.25 3.14
C SER A 123 23.73 16.91 3.16
N GLY A 124 22.67 16.16 3.52
CA GLY A 124 21.29 16.63 3.54
C GLY A 124 20.53 16.45 2.23
N ALA A 125 21.17 15.99 1.17
CA ALA A 125 20.53 15.64 -0.10
C ALA A 125 19.69 14.35 0.04
N PHE A 126 18.82 14.09 -0.93
CA PHE A 126 18.05 12.85 -1.00
C PHE A 126 18.59 11.95 -2.11
N GLU A 127 18.66 10.66 -1.86
CA GLU A 127 19.12 9.67 -2.83
C GLU A 127 18.25 8.41 -2.80
N PRO A 128 18.12 7.67 -3.93
CA PRO A 128 17.38 6.40 -3.97
C PRO A 128 17.97 5.36 -3.02
N VAL A 129 17.11 4.63 -2.32
CA VAL A 129 17.46 3.47 -1.47
C VAL A 129 17.67 2.24 -2.34
N PHE A 130 16.78 1.99 -3.30
CA PHE A 130 16.81 0.83 -4.19
C PHE A 130 17.47 1.20 -5.53
N ARG A 131 18.79 1.37 -5.51
CA ARG A 131 19.55 1.93 -6.64
C ARG A 131 19.60 1.04 -7.88
N ARG A 132 19.32 -0.26 -7.72
CA ARG A 132 19.30 -1.25 -8.80
C ARG A 132 17.90 -1.57 -9.29
N ALA A 133 16.89 -1.18 -8.53
CA ALA A 133 15.49 -1.46 -8.84
C ALA A 133 14.89 -0.41 -9.77
N ARG A 134 14.07 -0.87 -10.71
CA ARG A 134 13.10 0.01 -11.37
C ARG A 134 11.92 0.25 -10.44
N HIS A 135 11.38 1.46 -10.45
CA HIS A 135 10.24 1.86 -9.61
C HIS A 135 8.99 2.02 -10.48
N VAL A 136 8.03 1.13 -10.31
CA VAL A 136 6.84 1.03 -11.14
C VAL A 136 5.66 1.72 -10.46
N VAL A 137 4.99 2.59 -11.21
CA VAL A 137 3.78 3.31 -10.82
C VAL A 137 2.95 3.61 -12.05
N GLN A 138 1.63 3.86 -11.92
CA GLN A 138 0.84 4.33 -13.06
C GLN A 138 1.31 5.72 -13.49
N ARG A 139 1.36 5.97 -14.81
CA ARG A 139 1.73 7.30 -15.38
C ARG A 139 0.85 8.40 -14.80
N ARG A 140 -0.44 8.16 -14.70
CA ARG A 140 -1.39 9.10 -14.13
C ARG A 140 -1.06 9.47 -12.68
N GLU A 141 -0.61 8.51 -11.87
CA GLU A 141 -0.19 8.77 -10.50
C GLU A 141 1.07 9.66 -10.44
N TRP A 142 2.03 9.39 -11.32
CA TRP A 142 3.22 10.22 -11.43
C TRP A 142 2.88 11.67 -11.81
N GLU A 143 1.98 11.85 -12.79
CA GLU A 143 1.52 13.19 -13.23
C GLU A 143 0.84 13.95 -12.08
N ASP A 144 -0.08 13.29 -11.36
CA ASP A 144 -0.75 13.89 -10.21
C ASP A 144 0.21 14.18 -9.05
N ALA A 145 1.18 13.30 -8.76
CA ALA A 145 2.16 13.50 -7.69
C ALA A 145 3.14 14.64 -7.96
N THR A 146 3.47 14.91 -9.22
CA THR A 146 4.33 16.03 -9.62
C THR A 146 3.59 17.35 -9.78
N HIS A 147 2.25 17.31 -9.97
CA HIS A 147 1.37 18.47 -10.08
C HIS A 147 0.16 18.32 -9.15
N PRO A 148 0.37 18.17 -7.82
CA PRO A 148 -0.69 17.78 -6.92
C PRO A 148 -1.74 18.89 -6.74
N HIS A 149 -3.00 18.46 -6.64
CA HIS A 149 -4.10 19.33 -6.26
C HIS A 149 -3.93 19.81 -4.80
N GLU A 150 -4.49 20.97 -4.46
CA GLU A 150 -4.41 21.55 -3.11
C GLU A 150 -4.89 20.59 -2.01
N ARG A 151 -5.87 19.74 -2.32
CA ARG A 151 -6.46 18.76 -1.40
C ARG A 151 -5.47 17.68 -0.95
N ASN A 152 -4.58 17.20 -1.84
CA ASN A 152 -3.69 16.06 -1.59
C ASN A 152 -2.20 16.41 -1.64
N ARG A 153 -1.86 17.69 -1.85
CA ARG A 153 -0.45 18.14 -1.92
C ARG A 153 0.37 17.72 -0.71
N ALA A 154 -0.23 17.71 0.49
CA ALA A 154 0.45 17.34 1.72
C ALA A 154 0.82 15.85 1.79
N SER A 155 0.20 15.01 0.96
CA SER A 155 0.49 13.57 0.89
C SER A 155 1.63 13.23 -0.08
N TYR A 156 1.95 14.12 -1.04
CA TYR A 156 3.00 13.91 -2.02
C TYR A 156 4.29 14.64 -1.64
N LEU A 157 5.25 13.92 -1.07
CA LEU A 157 6.54 14.48 -0.67
C LEU A 157 7.54 14.34 -1.82
N GLN A 158 7.99 15.47 -2.37
CA GLN A 158 8.87 15.49 -3.56
C GLN A 158 10.23 14.83 -3.27
N GLU A 159 10.72 14.88 -2.04
CA GLU A 159 11.92 14.16 -1.59
C GLU A 159 11.81 12.64 -1.73
N ASN A 160 10.62 12.07 -1.76
CA ASN A 160 10.41 10.63 -1.95
C ASN A 160 10.48 10.22 -3.42
N ILE A 161 10.08 11.09 -4.34
CA ILE A 161 9.84 10.71 -5.75
C ILE A 161 10.77 11.40 -6.73
N GLY A 162 11.16 12.66 -6.48
CA GLY A 162 12.04 13.43 -7.37
C GLY A 162 13.37 12.73 -7.66
N PRO A 163 14.10 12.24 -6.63
CA PRO A 163 15.40 11.57 -6.85
C PRO A 163 15.30 10.28 -7.69
N LEU A 164 14.14 9.61 -7.71
CA LEU A 164 13.93 8.43 -8.57
C LEU A 164 13.90 8.82 -10.05
N ALA A 165 13.21 9.92 -10.37
CA ALA A 165 13.17 10.43 -11.74
C ALA A 165 14.52 10.96 -12.20
N GLU A 166 15.22 11.72 -11.35
CA GLU A 166 16.58 12.24 -11.61
C GLU A 166 17.60 11.11 -11.85
N ALA A 167 17.46 9.99 -11.12
CA ALA A 167 18.31 8.81 -11.29
C ALA A 167 17.89 7.90 -12.46
N GLY A 168 16.80 8.20 -13.17
CA GLY A 168 16.27 7.36 -14.27
C GLY A 168 15.73 6.00 -13.81
N LEU A 169 15.34 5.87 -12.54
CA LEU A 169 14.84 4.63 -11.95
C LEU A 169 13.31 4.50 -12.02
N LEU A 170 12.61 5.58 -12.33
CA LEU A 170 11.15 5.57 -12.44
C LEU A 170 10.71 4.93 -13.76
N GLN A 171 9.76 4.01 -13.68
CA GLN A 171 9.14 3.34 -14.82
C GLN A 171 7.62 3.48 -14.75
N PRO A 172 7.03 4.54 -15.30
CA PRO A 172 5.58 4.68 -15.41
C PRO A 172 5.00 3.64 -16.36
N VAL A 173 3.85 3.07 -15.96
CA VAL A 173 3.07 2.14 -16.78
C VAL A 173 1.68 2.71 -17.04
N ASP A 174 1.01 2.19 -18.06
CA ASP A 174 -0.35 2.60 -18.44
C ASP A 174 -1.27 1.38 -18.40
N GLY A 175 -2.26 1.39 -17.51
CA GLY A 175 -3.23 0.30 -17.39
C GLY A 175 -2.67 -0.95 -16.69
N GLU A 176 -3.25 -2.10 -17.01
CA GLU A 176 -2.77 -3.40 -16.50
C GLU A 176 -1.44 -3.78 -17.17
N ALA A 177 -0.48 -4.24 -16.35
CA ALA A 177 0.82 -4.69 -16.85
C ALA A 177 1.38 -5.83 -15.99
N GLU A 178 1.99 -6.83 -16.62
CA GLU A 178 2.80 -7.82 -15.93
C GLU A 178 4.20 -7.26 -15.68
N ILE A 179 4.59 -7.20 -14.42
CA ILE A 179 5.84 -6.59 -13.96
C ILE A 179 6.95 -7.64 -13.81
N ALA A 180 6.58 -8.81 -13.33
CA ALA A 180 7.41 -10.01 -13.26
C ALA A 180 6.49 -11.23 -13.38
N PRO A 181 7.00 -12.43 -13.64
CA PRO A 181 6.16 -13.62 -13.73
C PRO A 181 5.22 -13.77 -12.55
N GLY A 182 3.89 -13.69 -12.82
CA GLY A 182 2.84 -13.76 -11.82
C GLY A 182 2.72 -12.53 -10.88
N VAL A 183 3.31 -11.40 -11.23
CA VAL A 183 3.16 -10.10 -10.57
C VAL A 183 2.58 -9.11 -11.55
N ARG A 184 1.33 -8.73 -11.38
CA ARG A 184 0.58 -7.87 -12.29
C ARG A 184 0.01 -6.67 -11.56
N VAL A 185 0.21 -5.48 -12.09
CA VAL A 185 -0.46 -4.26 -11.62
C VAL A 185 -1.83 -4.14 -12.29
N VAL A 186 -2.82 -3.72 -11.51
CA VAL A 186 -4.22 -3.54 -11.93
C VAL A 186 -4.67 -2.16 -11.49
N PRO A 187 -5.08 -1.26 -12.39
CA PRO A 187 -5.61 0.05 -12.00
C PRO A 187 -6.84 -0.08 -11.10
N THR A 188 -6.81 0.61 -9.97
CA THR A 188 -7.88 0.63 -8.96
C THR A 188 -8.16 2.07 -8.50
N PRO A 189 -8.63 2.93 -9.43
CA PRO A 189 -8.84 4.33 -9.16
C PRO A 189 -9.92 4.59 -8.12
N GLY A 190 -9.80 5.73 -7.40
CA GLY A 190 -10.75 6.20 -6.40
C GLY A 190 -10.02 6.91 -5.26
N HIS A 191 -9.12 6.24 -4.56
CA HIS A 191 -8.26 6.87 -3.57
C HIS A 191 -7.39 7.96 -4.23
N THR A 192 -6.63 7.60 -5.24
CA THR A 192 -6.10 8.52 -6.24
C THR A 192 -6.58 8.11 -7.64
N ALA A 193 -6.45 8.99 -8.63
CA ALA A 193 -6.84 8.67 -9.99
C ALA A 193 -5.90 7.64 -10.64
N GLY A 194 -4.63 7.63 -10.22
CA GLY A 194 -3.60 6.71 -10.69
C GLY A 194 -3.32 5.52 -9.76
N HIS A 195 -4.15 5.29 -8.74
CA HIS A 195 -3.98 4.17 -7.82
C HIS A 195 -4.04 2.81 -8.55
N GLN A 196 -3.17 1.89 -8.15
CA GLN A 196 -3.15 0.50 -8.62
C GLN A 196 -3.04 -0.49 -7.47
N SER A 197 -3.67 -1.64 -7.61
CA SER A 197 -3.45 -2.83 -6.78
C SER A 197 -2.49 -3.80 -7.46
N VAL A 198 -1.94 -4.77 -6.73
CA VAL A 198 -1.02 -5.76 -7.30
C VAL A 198 -1.60 -7.16 -7.15
N LEU A 199 -1.94 -7.78 -8.28
CA LEU A 199 -2.41 -9.16 -8.36
C LEU A 199 -1.21 -10.10 -8.44
N LEU A 200 -1.17 -11.08 -7.57
CA LEU A 200 -0.08 -12.04 -7.37
C LEU A 200 -0.60 -13.46 -7.58
N GLY A 201 0.17 -14.29 -8.25
CA GLY A 201 -0.13 -15.69 -8.46
C GLY A 201 0.00 -16.12 -9.90
N PRO A 202 0.02 -17.46 -10.17
CA PRO A 202 0.06 -17.98 -11.51
C PRO A 202 -1.27 -17.72 -12.25
N PRO A 203 -1.29 -17.77 -13.60
CA PRO A 203 -2.53 -17.62 -14.38
C PRO A 203 -3.65 -18.57 -13.92
N ASP A 204 -3.32 -19.83 -13.76
CA ASP A 204 -4.22 -20.90 -13.31
C ASP A 204 -3.78 -21.39 -11.94
N GLY A 205 -4.33 -20.81 -10.86
CA GLY A 205 -3.98 -21.21 -9.48
C GLY A 205 -4.33 -20.17 -8.43
N PRO A 206 -3.85 -20.36 -7.20
CA PRO A 206 -4.16 -19.48 -6.09
C PRO A 206 -3.62 -18.07 -6.34
N LYS A 207 -4.42 -17.06 -5.99
CA LYS A 207 -4.06 -15.65 -6.16
C LYS A 207 -4.13 -14.88 -4.86
N ALA A 208 -3.32 -13.85 -4.77
CA ALA A 208 -3.46 -12.80 -3.76
C ALA A 208 -3.55 -11.44 -4.44
N LEU A 209 -4.25 -10.50 -3.81
CA LEU A 209 -4.37 -9.12 -4.26
C LEU A 209 -3.90 -8.18 -3.14
N PHE A 210 -2.77 -7.50 -3.35
CA PHE A 210 -2.39 -6.38 -2.51
C PHE A 210 -3.24 -5.17 -2.90
N LEU A 211 -4.02 -4.68 -1.95
CA LEU A 211 -5.10 -3.73 -2.21
C LEU A 211 -4.62 -2.28 -2.26
N GLY A 212 -3.55 -1.94 -1.53
CA GLY A 212 -3.24 -0.53 -1.26
C GLY A 212 -4.40 0.17 -0.56
N ASP A 213 -4.60 1.44 -0.90
CA ASP A 213 -5.56 2.31 -0.22
C ASP A 213 -6.99 2.27 -0.77
N VAL A 214 -7.25 1.47 -1.80
CA VAL A 214 -8.64 1.21 -2.21
C VAL A 214 -9.41 0.46 -1.13
N VAL A 215 -8.72 -0.38 -0.32
CA VAL A 215 -9.23 -1.04 0.90
C VAL A 215 -8.09 -1.11 1.92
N PRO A 216 -7.84 -0.06 2.72
CA PRO A 216 -6.63 0.03 3.53
C PRO A 216 -6.57 -0.97 4.68
N THR A 217 -7.71 -1.38 5.25
CA THR A 217 -7.79 -2.34 6.37
C THR A 217 -8.98 -3.28 6.23
N ALA A 218 -9.02 -4.34 7.02
CA ALA A 218 -10.09 -5.33 7.04
C ALA A 218 -11.49 -4.72 7.31
N VAL A 219 -11.58 -3.65 8.12
CA VAL A 219 -12.88 -3.00 8.39
C VAL A 219 -13.42 -2.26 7.17
N HIS A 220 -12.54 -1.84 6.25
CA HIS A 220 -12.91 -1.18 5.00
C HIS A 220 -13.41 -2.15 3.91
N VAL A 221 -13.50 -3.43 4.18
CA VAL A 221 -14.16 -4.40 3.28
C VAL A 221 -15.64 -4.05 3.06
N ARG A 222 -16.29 -3.45 4.02
CA ARG A 222 -17.67 -2.93 3.86
C ARG A 222 -17.71 -1.88 2.76
N LEU A 223 -18.56 -2.08 1.73
CA LEU A 223 -18.58 -1.23 0.53
C LEU A 223 -18.67 0.28 0.82
N PRO A 224 -19.58 0.77 1.72
CA PRO A 224 -19.69 2.20 1.99
C PRO A 224 -18.55 2.77 2.86
N TRP A 225 -17.67 1.92 3.40
CA TRP A 225 -16.57 2.36 4.25
C TRP A 225 -15.38 2.74 3.37
N VAL A 226 -15.29 4.03 3.09
CA VAL A 226 -14.24 4.67 2.31
C VAL A 226 -13.63 5.81 3.12
N MET A 227 -12.43 6.22 2.78
CA MET A 227 -11.73 7.28 3.51
C MET A 227 -12.15 8.67 3.06
N ALA A 228 -12.04 9.67 3.96
CA ALA A 228 -12.09 11.07 3.57
C ALA A 228 -10.86 11.49 2.72
N TYR A 229 -9.81 10.69 2.75
CA TYR A 229 -8.63 10.86 1.89
C TYR A 229 -8.90 10.50 0.43
N ASP A 230 -9.94 9.72 0.14
CA ASP A 230 -10.28 9.35 -1.24
C ASP A 230 -10.63 10.61 -2.06
N LEU A 231 -10.00 10.76 -3.20
CA LEU A 231 -10.27 11.88 -4.10
C LEU A 231 -11.61 11.73 -4.82
N ASP A 232 -11.98 10.47 -5.13
CA ASP A 232 -13.29 10.09 -5.67
C ASP A 232 -13.86 8.90 -4.87
N PRO A 233 -14.52 9.17 -3.73
CA PRO A 233 -15.04 8.11 -2.86
C PRO A 233 -16.15 7.28 -3.53
N ALA A 234 -16.90 7.83 -4.46
CA ALA A 234 -17.89 7.07 -5.23
C ALA A 234 -17.20 6.08 -6.17
N ARG A 235 -16.14 6.50 -6.83
CA ARG A 235 -15.30 5.64 -7.66
C ARG A 235 -14.62 4.54 -6.83
N THR A 236 -14.15 4.85 -5.61
CA THR A 236 -13.61 3.84 -4.69
C THR A 236 -14.64 2.74 -4.42
N VAL A 237 -15.90 3.07 -4.16
CA VAL A 237 -16.97 2.07 -3.95
C VAL A 237 -17.15 1.18 -5.18
N GLU A 238 -17.19 1.75 -6.40
CA GLU A 238 -17.35 0.96 -7.63
C GLU A 238 -16.12 0.07 -7.90
N THR A 239 -14.93 0.58 -7.64
CA THR A 239 -13.68 -0.20 -7.73
C THR A 239 -13.71 -1.37 -6.75
N LYS A 240 -14.07 -1.14 -5.49
CA LYS A 240 -14.23 -2.20 -4.48
C LYS A 240 -15.24 -3.25 -4.92
N ARG A 241 -16.41 -2.84 -5.43
CA ARG A 241 -17.45 -3.74 -5.92
C ARG A 241 -16.92 -4.69 -7.00
N SER A 242 -16.21 -4.14 -7.98
CA SER A 242 -15.60 -4.91 -9.06
C SER A 242 -14.51 -5.87 -8.57
N LEU A 243 -13.62 -5.41 -7.70
CA LEU A 243 -12.55 -6.23 -7.13
C LEU A 243 -13.12 -7.37 -6.27
N PHE A 244 -14.10 -7.09 -5.43
CA PHE A 244 -14.69 -8.09 -4.53
C PHE A 244 -15.48 -9.16 -5.30
N ALA A 245 -16.14 -8.79 -6.39
CA ALA A 245 -16.80 -9.78 -7.25
C ALA A 245 -15.80 -10.78 -7.83
N ARG A 246 -14.63 -10.31 -8.30
CA ARG A 246 -13.54 -11.17 -8.78
C ARG A 246 -12.92 -11.99 -7.65
N ALA A 247 -12.61 -11.34 -6.52
CA ALA A 247 -12.00 -11.99 -5.37
C ALA A 247 -12.86 -13.12 -4.79
N LEU A 248 -14.18 -12.92 -4.74
CA LEU A 248 -15.14 -13.94 -4.31
C LEU A 248 -15.25 -15.10 -5.30
N ALA A 249 -15.28 -14.80 -6.60
CA ALA A 249 -15.41 -15.82 -7.65
C ALA A 249 -14.18 -16.74 -7.73
N GLU A 250 -12.98 -16.20 -7.49
CA GLU A 250 -11.71 -16.91 -7.62
C GLU A 250 -11.05 -17.22 -6.25
N ASP A 251 -11.72 -16.93 -5.15
CA ASP A 251 -11.25 -17.11 -3.77
C ASP A 251 -9.88 -16.47 -3.50
N TRP A 252 -9.70 -15.21 -3.91
CA TRP A 252 -8.43 -14.50 -3.73
C TRP A 252 -8.14 -14.21 -2.26
N LEU A 253 -6.86 -14.31 -1.88
CA LEU A 253 -6.36 -13.75 -0.65
C LEU A 253 -6.19 -12.24 -0.82
N LEU A 254 -6.85 -11.44 0.02
CA LEU A 254 -6.70 -9.99 0.06
C LEU A 254 -5.61 -9.61 1.07
N VAL A 255 -4.73 -8.68 0.70
CA VAL A 255 -3.67 -8.15 1.56
C VAL A 255 -3.90 -6.66 1.74
N TRP A 256 -4.00 -6.22 2.99
CA TRP A 256 -4.25 -4.81 3.35
C TRP A 256 -2.96 -4.05 3.60
N GLY A 257 -2.92 -2.80 3.14
CA GLY A 257 -1.76 -1.92 3.29
C GLY A 257 -1.57 -1.41 4.72
N HIS A 258 -2.66 -1.22 5.47
CA HIS A 258 -2.63 -0.45 6.73
C HIS A 258 -3.22 -1.17 7.94
N ASP A 259 -3.63 -2.42 7.84
CA ASP A 259 -4.15 -3.14 8.99
C ASP A 259 -3.02 -3.62 9.89
N LYS A 260 -2.95 -3.07 11.13
CA LYS A 260 -1.87 -3.41 12.07
C LYS A 260 -2.03 -4.78 12.75
N ASP A 261 -3.27 -5.29 12.78
CA ASP A 261 -3.62 -6.52 13.49
C ASP A 261 -3.74 -7.71 12.52
N HIS A 262 -4.13 -7.44 11.28
CA HIS A 262 -4.44 -8.45 10.28
C HIS A 262 -3.88 -8.07 8.92
N VAL A 263 -2.84 -8.75 8.49
CA VAL A 263 -2.19 -8.45 7.19
C VAL A 263 -3.03 -8.90 6.01
N ALA A 264 -3.72 -10.05 6.13
CA ALA A 264 -4.46 -10.62 5.00
C ALA A 264 -5.70 -11.40 5.44
N GLY A 265 -6.59 -11.65 4.48
CA GLY A 265 -7.78 -12.47 4.70
C GLY A 265 -8.54 -12.78 3.41
N ARG A 266 -9.55 -13.63 3.51
CA ARG A 266 -10.43 -14.00 2.41
C ARG A 266 -11.83 -13.44 2.61
N LEU A 267 -12.50 -13.12 1.52
CA LEU A 267 -13.88 -12.65 1.55
C LEU A 267 -14.88 -13.79 1.68
N GLY A 268 -16.00 -13.47 2.26
CA GLY A 268 -17.25 -14.20 2.23
C GLY A 268 -18.42 -13.22 2.06
N ILE A 269 -19.62 -13.74 2.04
CA ILE A 269 -20.86 -12.96 1.96
C ILE A 269 -21.66 -13.22 3.22
N ASP A 270 -22.13 -12.17 3.88
CA ASP A 270 -23.02 -12.28 5.02
C ASP A 270 -24.47 -12.63 4.60
N LYS A 271 -25.34 -12.84 5.58
CA LYS A 271 -26.77 -13.17 5.33
C LYS A 271 -27.55 -12.10 4.56
N ASP A 272 -27.05 -10.87 4.54
CA ASP A 272 -27.68 -9.72 3.89
C ASP A 272 -27.05 -9.44 2.50
N GLY A 273 -26.12 -10.30 2.04
CA GLY A 273 -25.47 -10.20 0.74
C GLY A 273 -24.27 -9.27 0.70
N ASN A 274 -23.76 -8.81 1.85
CA ASN A 274 -22.61 -7.90 1.89
C ASN A 274 -21.29 -8.65 1.98
N PRO A 275 -20.22 -8.12 1.38
CA PRO A 275 -18.89 -8.68 1.55
C PRO A 275 -18.40 -8.48 2.98
N VAL A 276 -17.84 -9.55 3.55
CA VAL A 276 -17.25 -9.59 4.89
C VAL A 276 -15.93 -10.38 4.83
N VAL A 277 -15.07 -10.16 5.81
CA VAL A 277 -13.90 -11.02 5.99
C VAL A 277 -14.38 -12.35 6.59
N ARG A 278 -14.17 -13.44 5.84
CA ARG A 278 -14.53 -14.81 6.25
C ARG A 278 -13.42 -15.47 7.05
N GLU A 279 -12.19 -15.19 6.67
CA GLU A 279 -11.00 -15.83 7.22
C GLU A 279 -9.86 -14.81 7.28
N LEU A 280 -9.13 -14.78 8.39
CA LEU A 280 -7.91 -13.99 8.55
C LEU A 280 -6.70 -14.90 8.36
N VAL A 281 -5.68 -14.43 7.65
CA VAL A 281 -4.47 -15.18 7.30
C VAL A 281 -3.24 -14.38 7.70
N ASN A 282 -2.28 -15.01 8.35
CA ASN A 282 -0.97 -14.45 8.65
C ASN A 282 0.01 -14.77 7.51
N LEU A 283 0.77 -13.76 7.05
CA LEU A 283 1.79 -13.86 6.00
C LEU A 283 3.20 -13.91 6.58
#